data_c84f72c6d89854c0658c044150eab7a1
#
_entry.id   c84f72c6d89854c0658c044150eab7a1
#
_cell.length_a   1.000
_cell.length_b   1.000
_cell.length_c   1.000
_cell.angle_alpha   90.00
_cell.angle_beta   90.00
_cell.angle_gamma   90.00
#
_symmetry.space_group_name_H-M   'P 1'
#
loop_
_entity.id
_entity.type
_entity.pdbx_description
1 polymer ?
#
loop_
_entity_poly.entity_id
_entity_poly.type
_entity_poly.pdbx_seq_one_letter_code
_entity_poly.pdbx_strand_id
1 'polypeptide(L)'
;QPQQIHVHSASVDAPGWLNVATPNFYRLHETTDFSSDHAFLVGTPIQIGHHPRRRRLVLNILVDALPWEIVGSCFAEMMPQTARFFARGLIFNQQFSVSEYTYPSLATIETGLYPHHSKMFHDKIPVELSSSIATLSEHARDNGYATAQLMGFGAGLYDGCMRGYDRLIAAMYRSPAYEGTERIIRHLDGMPDADHFIYFHTADAHPWTAPLFQQETAV
;
A
#
# COMPACT_ATOMS: atom_id res chain seq x y z
N GLN A 1 -16.01 3.72 29.41
CA GLN A 1 -16.20 4.80 28.41
C GLN A 1 -15.08 4.70 27.39
N PRO A 2 -15.32 5.00 26.11
CA PRO A 2 -14.24 5.04 25.14
C PRO A 2 -13.25 6.15 25.53
N GLN A 3 -11.96 5.86 25.37
CA GLN A 3 -10.90 6.83 25.62
C GLN A 3 -11.08 8.04 24.68
N GLN A 4 -10.97 9.23 25.23
CA GLN A 4 -11.02 10.48 24.47
C GLN A 4 -9.65 11.14 24.49
N ILE A 5 -9.26 11.72 23.36
CA ILE A 5 -8.10 12.58 23.24
C ILE A 5 -8.63 14.01 23.01
N HIS A 6 -8.20 14.91 23.87
CA HIS A 6 -8.53 16.32 23.76
C HIS A 6 -7.51 17.01 22.85
N VAL A 7 -8.01 17.86 21.96
CA VAL A 7 -7.21 18.64 21.01
C VAL A 7 -7.21 20.09 21.47
N HIS A 8 -6.04 20.63 21.72
CA HIS A 8 -5.84 22.00 22.23
C HIS A 8 -5.41 22.96 21.12
N SER A 9 -6.17 22.99 20.04
CA SER A 9 -5.95 23.95 18.94
C SER A 9 -7.29 24.46 18.44
N ALA A 10 -7.34 25.76 18.11
CA ALA A 10 -8.52 26.40 17.55
C ALA A 10 -8.70 26.14 16.04
N SER A 11 -7.68 25.63 15.37
CA SER A 11 -7.63 25.49 13.90
C SER A 11 -7.59 24.05 13.41
N VAL A 12 -8.12 23.10 14.19
CA VAL A 12 -8.26 21.69 13.78
C VAL A 12 -9.59 21.49 13.06
N ASP A 13 -9.57 20.90 11.88
CA ASP A 13 -10.75 20.42 11.17
C ASP A 13 -11.29 19.12 11.80
N ALA A 14 -11.42 19.11 13.11
CA ALA A 14 -11.88 17.98 13.90
C ALA A 14 -12.62 18.48 15.14
N PRO A 15 -13.52 17.68 15.73
CA PRO A 15 -14.08 18.00 17.02
C PRO A 15 -12.96 18.14 18.07
N GLY A 16 -13.18 18.93 19.11
CA GLY A 16 -12.21 19.15 20.19
C GLY A 16 -11.83 17.88 20.99
N TRP A 17 -12.32 16.73 20.56
CA TRP A 17 -11.95 15.41 21.05
C TRP A 17 -11.90 14.41 19.89
N LEU A 18 -11.01 13.41 19.97
CA LEU A 18 -10.83 12.35 18.98
C LEU A 18 -11.23 11.01 19.58
N ASN A 19 -11.88 10.17 18.77
CA ASN A 19 -12.18 8.80 19.16
C ASN A 19 -11.01 7.90 18.78
N VAL A 20 -10.39 7.26 19.74
CA VAL A 20 -9.24 6.37 19.55
C VAL A 20 -9.62 4.91 19.27
N ALA A 21 -10.89 4.58 19.19
CA ALA A 21 -11.34 3.20 18.89
C ALA A 21 -10.92 2.74 17.49
N THR A 22 -10.70 3.67 16.58
CA THR A 22 -10.22 3.41 15.22
C THR A 22 -9.12 4.40 14.83
N PRO A 23 -8.01 3.97 14.20
CA PRO A 23 -7.00 4.87 13.66
C PRO A 23 -7.62 5.80 12.61
N ASN A 24 -7.43 7.09 12.79
CA ASN A 24 -7.92 8.13 11.87
C ASN A 24 -6.82 9.14 11.58
N PHE A 25 -6.94 9.81 10.43
CA PHE A 25 -6.11 10.96 10.08
C PHE A 25 -6.89 12.24 10.33
N TYR A 26 -6.23 13.21 10.93
CA TYR A 26 -6.79 14.53 11.20
C TYR A 26 -5.89 15.59 10.61
N ARG A 27 -6.49 16.58 9.95
CA ARG A 27 -5.76 17.72 9.40
C ARG A 27 -5.51 18.73 10.52
N LEU A 28 -4.25 19.13 10.68
CA LEU A 28 -3.82 20.17 11.59
C LEU A 28 -3.26 21.32 10.78
N HIS A 29 -3.65 22.55 11.10
CA HIS A 29 -3.18 23.74 10.39
C HIS A 29 -2.02 24.44 11.13
N GLU A 30 -1.77 24.04 12.35
CA GLU A 30 -0.72 24.60 13.21
C GLU A 30 -0.21 23.55 14.19
N THR A 31 0.81 23.92 14.96
CA THR A 31 1.26 23.09 16.09
C THR A 31 0.12 22.90 17.07
N THR A 32 -0.14 21.67 17.43
CA THR A 32 -1.31 21.29 18.23
C THR A 32 -0.86 20.39 19.37
N ASP A 33 -1.34 20.70 20.57
CA ASP A 33 -1.12 19.85 21.75
C ASP A 33 -2.28 18.87 21.92
N PHE A 34 -1.95 17.67 22.39
CA PHE A 34 -2.90 16.61 22.68
C PHE A 34 -2.79 16.19 24.13
N SER A 35 -3.91 15.92 24.76
CA SER A 35 -3.95 15.34 26.11
C SER A 35 -5.03 14.25 26.21
N SER A 36 -4.81 13.30 27.13
CA SER A 36 -5.77 12.27 27.48
C SER A 36 -5.48 11.75 28.87
N ASP A 37 -6.51 11.21 29.52
CA ASP A 37 -6.38 10.55 30.85
C ASP A 37 -5.61 9.22 30.76
N HIS A 38 -5.39 8.69 29.59
CA HIS A 38 -4.68 7.44 29.34
C HIS A 38 -3.59 7.62 28.28
N ALA A 39 -2.58 6.74 28.31
CA ALA A 39 -1.55 6.72 27.27
C ALA A 39 -2.16 6.48 25.87
N PHE A 40 -1.67 7.19 24.88
CA PHE A 40 -2.05 7.06 23.48
C PHE A 40 -0.83 7.16 22.57
N LEU A 41 -1.00 6.68 21.34
CA LEU A 41 0.03 6.76 20.31
C LEU A 41 -0.41 7.75 19.24
N VAL A 42 0.52 8.62 18.85
CA VAL A 42 0.37 9.48 17.68
C VAL A 42 1.27 8.93 16.59
N GLY A 43 0.72 8.73 15.40
CA GLY A 43 1.49 8.35 14.23
C GLY A 43 2.42 9.47 13.78
N THR A 44 3.36 9.15 12.90
CA THR A 44 4.25 10.14 12.31
C THR A 44 3.42 11.19 11.56
N PRO A 45 3.60 12.49 11.81
CA PRO A 45 2.89 13.52 11.06
C PRO A 45 3.24 13.46 9.57
N ILE A 46 2.21 13.50 8.72
CA ILE A 46 2.36 13.57 7.27
C ILE A 46 2.33 15.03 6.87
N GLN A 47 3.40 15.51 6.27
CA GLN A 47 3.44 16.88 5.75
C GLN A 47 2.56 16.98 4.50
N ILE A 48 1.52 17.82 4.57
CA ILE A 48 0.64 18.11 3.43
C ILE A 48 1.28 19.20 2.58
N GLY A 49 1.25 19.01 1.27
CA GLY A 49 1.74 19.96 0.29
C GLY A 49 2.41 19.28 -0.90
N HIS A 50 2.26 19.89 -2.07
CA HIS A 50 2.93 19.42 -3.28
C HIS A 50 4.34 19.99 -3.39
N HIS A 51 5.28 19.14 -3.75
CA HIS A 51 6.65 19.58 -4.02
C HIS A 51 6.95 19.56 -5.52
N PRO A 52 7.53 20.62 -6.11
CA PRO A 52 7.69 20.72 -7.57
C PRO A 52 8.62 19.65 -8.19
N ARG A 53 9.45 19.02 -7.38
CA ARG A 53 10.35 17.93 -7.82
C ARG A 53 9.78 16.53 -7.61
N ARG A 54 8.61 16.40 -6.96
CA ARG A 54 7.96 15.10 -6.73
C ARG A 54 6.84 14.88 -7.74
N ARG A 55 6.59 13.63 -8.10
CA ARG A 55 5.34 13.24 -8.76
C ARG A 55 4.21 13.30 -7.75
N ARG A 56 3.05 13.79 -8.14
CA ARG A 56 1.87 13.82 -7.25
C ARG A 56 1.38 12.43 -6.86
N LEU A 57 1.59 11.47 -7.74
CA LEU A 57 1.23 10.08 -7.50
C LEU A 57 2.29 9.15 -8.08
N VAL A 58 2.79 8.27 -7.24
CA VAL A 58 3.53 7.06 -7.60
C VAL A 58 2.66 5.89 -7.18
N LEU A 59 2.12 5.17 -8.15
CA LEU A 59 1.23 4.02 -7.90
C LEU A 59 1.89 2.75 -8.45
N ASN A 60 2.25 1.86 -7.55
CA ASN A 60 2.71 0.52 -7.87
C ASN A 60 1.54 -0.45 -7.76
N ILE A 61 1.26 -1.20 -8.82
CA ILE A 61 0.21 -2.23 -8.82
C ILE A 61 0.88 -3.57 -9.08
N LEU A 62 0.83 -4.46 -8.10
CA LEU A 62 1.23 -5.85 -8.23
C LEU A 62 -0.02 -6.70 -8.42
N VAL A 63 -0.12 -7.36 -9.56
CA VAL A 63 -1.12 -8.40 -9.80
C VAL A 63 -0.45 -9.74 -9.56
N ASP A 64 -0.70 -10.32 -8.39
CA ASP A 64 -0.07 -11.57 -7.97
C ASP A 64 -0.48 -12.75 -8.87
N ALA A 65 0.47 -13.64 -9.14
CA ALA A 65 0.27 -14.83 -9.95
C ALA A 65 -0.23 -14.59 -11.39
N LEU A 66 0.01 -13.41 -11.96
CA LEU A 66 -0.31 -13.11 -13.37
C LEU A 66 0.94 -13.35 -14.24
N PRO A 67 1.08 -14.51 -14.93
CA PRO A 67 2.26 -14.80 -15.71
C PRO A 67 2.21 -14.08 -17.07
N TRP A 68 3.32 -13.47 -17.46
CA TRP A 68 3.46 -12.79 -18.75
C TRP A 68 3.25 -13.74 -19.94
N GLU A 69 3.61 -15.00 -19.81
CA GLU A 69 3.39 -16.04 -20.85
C GLU A 69 1.94 -16.19 -21.24
N ILE A 70 1.01 -15.97 -20.28
CA ILE A 70 -0.43 -16.04 -20.55
C ILE A 70 -0.94 -14.75 -21.19
N VAL A 71 -0.54 -13.60 -20.66
CA VAL A 71 -1.12 -12.32 -21.09
C VAL A 71 -0.34 -11.64 -22.21
N GLY A 72 0.95 -11.90 -22.35
CA GLY A 72 1.83 -11.14 -23.24
C GLY A 72 1.45 -11.23 -24.71
N SER A 73 1.01 -12.39 -25.20
CA SER A 73 0.61 -12.59 -26.58
C SER A 73 -0.76 -11.98 -26.92
N CYS A 74 -1.63 -11.79 -25.92
CA CYS A 74 -3.00 -11.26 -26.10
C CYS A 74 -3.30 -10.13 -25.11
N PHE A 75 -2.27 -9.38 -24.70
CA PHE A 75 -2.37 -8.34 -23.68
C PHE A 75 -3.48 -7.31 -23.98
N ALA A 76 -3.57 -6.85 -25.23
CA ALA A 76 -4.58 -5.88 -25.63
C ALA A 76 -6.01 -6.45 -25.62
N GLU A 77 -6.16 -7.76 -25.80
CA GLU A 77 -7.46 -8.45 -25.77
C GLU A 77 -7.89 -8.73 -24.32
N MET A 78 -6.97 -9.25 -23.52
CA MET A 78 -7.26 -9.62 -22.12
C MET A 78 -7.36 -8.41 -21.19
N MET A 79 -6.54 -7.38 -21.41
CA MET A 79 -6.43 -6.20 -20.56
C MET A 79 -6.54 -4.90 -21.38
N PRO A 80 -7.64 -4.67 -22.10
CA PRO A 80 -7.75 -3.59 -23.10
C PRO A 80 -7.58 -2.20 -22.50
N GLN A 81 -8.06 -1.95 -21.29
CA GLN A 81 -7.91 -0.65 -20.64
C GLN A 81 -6.47 -0.41 -20.19
N THR A 82 -5.81 -1.44 -19.64
CA THR A 82 -4.42 -1.40 -19.25
C THR A 82 -3.50 -1.20 -20.45
N ALA A 83 -3.76 -1.93 -21.54
CA ALA A 83 -3.04 -1.76 -22.80
C ALA A 83 -3.18 -0.34 -23.36
N ARG A 84 -4.39 0.23 -23.33
CA ARG A 84 -4.65 1.61 -23.75
C ARG A 84 -3.89 2.62 -22.88
N PHE A 85 -3.87 2.41 -21.58
CA PHE A 85 -3.13 3.28 -20.66
C PHE A 85 -1.63 3.23 -20.96
N PHE A 86 -1.05 2.05 -21.08
CA PHE A 86 0.36 1.85 -21.35
C PHE A 86 0.79 2.10 -22.81
N ALA A 87 -0.14 2.36 -23.71
CA ALA A 87 0.21 2.81 -25.07
C ALA A 87 1.07 4.09 -25.10
N ARG A 88 1.08 4.84 -23.98
CA ARG A 88 1.93 6.03 -23.78
C ARG A 88 3.06 5.81 -22.78
N GLY A 89 3.28 4.58 -22.37
CA GLY A 89 4.26 4.19 -21.36
C GLY A 89 5.34 3.28 -21.93
N LEU A 90 5.95 2.52 -21.02
CA LEU A 90 6.95 1.50 -21.34
C LEU A 90 6.42 0.13 -20.90
N ILE A 91 6.65 -0.88 -21.71
CA ILE A 91 6.34 -2.28 -21.40
C ILE A 91 7.67 -3.05 -21.42
N PHE A 92 8.02 -3.63 -20.26
CA PHE A 92 9.18 -4.48 -20.13
C PHE A 92 8.72 -5.94 -20.29
N ASN A 93 9.01 -6.54 -21.45
CA ASN A 93 8.58 -7.89 -21.79
C ASN A 93 9.61 -8.98 -21.43
N GLN A 94 10.75 -8.59 -20.86
CA GLN A 94 11.80 -9.48 -20.39
C GLN A 94 12.13 -9.20 -18.91
N GLN A 95 11.11 -9.07 -18.10
CA GLN A 95 11.23 -8.89 -16.67
C GLN A 95 11.05 -10.25 -15.98
N PHE A 96 12.04 -10.63 -15.17
CA PHE A 96 12.04 -11.92 -14.48
C PHE A 96 11.82 -11.70 -12.98
N SER A 97 10.92 -12.48 -12.39
CA SER A 97 10.82 -12.56 -10.93
C SER A 97 12.05 -13.23 -10.34
N VAL A 98 12.44 -12.82 -9.15
CA VAL A 98 13.56 -13.41 -8.42
C VAL A 98 13.19 -14.72 -7.73
N SER A 99 11.91 -15.02 -7.64
CA SER A 99 11.36 -16.20 -6.98
C SER A 99 9.98 -16.54 -7.54
N GLU A 100 9.59 -17.80 -7.39
CA GLU A 100 8.23 -18.30 -7.63
C GLU A 100 7.26 -17.99 -6.48
N TYR A 101 7.77 -17.44 -5.36
CA TYR A 101 7.01 -17.12 -4.17
C TYR A 101 6.86 -15.61 -3.99
N THR A 102 5.70 -15.20 -3.50
CA THR A 102 5.37 -13.81 -3.23
C THR A 102 6.32 -13.19 -2.20
N TYR A 103 6.63 -13.90 -1.12
CA TYR A 103 7.41 -13.42 0.00
C TYR A 103 8.82 -12.87 -0.38
N PRO A 104 9.73 -13.64 -1.04
CA PRO A 104 11.01 -13.09 -1.46
C PRO A 104 10.87 -12.07 -2.60
N SER A 105 9.85 -12.18 -3.43
CA SER A 105 9.59 -11.23 -4.50
C SER A 105 9.20 -9.85 -3.96
N LEU A 106 8.31 -9.78 -2.95
CA LEU A 106 7.95 -8.54 -2.27
C LEU A 106 9.16 -7.88 -1.62
N ALA A 107 9.96 -8.67 -0.89
CA ALA A 107 11.18 -8.16 -0.27
C ALA A 107 12.15 -7.58 -1.30
N THR A 108 12.27 -8.19 -2.48
CA THR A 108 13.09 -7.66 -3.56
C THR A 108 12.51 -6.38 -4.17
N ILE A 109 11.20 -6.31 -4.36
CA ILE A 109 10.53 -5.10 -4.84
C ILE A 109 10.78 -3.92 -3.89
N GLU A 110 10.65 -4.16 -2.59
CA GLU A 110 10.81 -3.11 -1.56
C GLU A 110 12.27 -2.71 -1.31
N THR A 111 13.24 -3.59 -1.57
CA THR A 111 14.64 -3.32 -1.22
C THR A 111 15.59 -3.21 -2.40
N GLY A 112 15.21 -3.71 -3.57
CA GLY A 112 16.11 -3.89 -4.70
C GLY A 112 17.17 -4.98 -4.50
N LEU A 113 17.09 -5.76 -3.42
CA LEU A 113 18.06 -6.78 -3.07
C LEU A 113 17.57 -8.17 -3.47
N TYR A 114 18.48 -8.98 -4.00
CA TYR A 114 18.18 -10.40 -4.20
C TYR A 114 17.99 -11.14 -2.86
N PRO A 115 17.22 -12.24 -2.82
CA PRO A 115 16.92 -12.98 -1.59
C PRO A 115 18.15 -13.41 -0.78
N HIS A 116 19.26 -13.72 -1.43
CA HIS A 116 20.50 -14.11 -0.73
C HIS A 116 21.17 -12.94 0.03
N HIS A 117 20.87 -11.68 -0.34
CA HIS A 117 21.31 -10.49 0.39
C HIS A 117 20.30 -10.10 1.46
N SER A 118 19.00 -10.06 1.14
CA SER A 118 17.95 -9.72 2.08
C SER A 118 17.67 -10.80 3.12
N LYS A 119 18.10 -12.05 2.85
CA LYS A 119 17.82 -13.29 3.63
C LYS A 119 16.35 -13.71 3.60
N MET A 120 15.56 -13.13 2.72
CA MET A 120 14.13 -13.39 2.55
C MET A 120 13.94 -14.49 1.50
N PHE A 121 13.91 -15.75 1.90
CA PHE A 121 13.87 -16.88 0.97
C PHE A 121 12.49 -17.54 0.85
N HIS A 122 11.75 -17.63 1.95
CA HIS A 122 10.52 -18.40 2.00
C HIS A 122 9.65 -18.02 3.19
N ASP A 123 8.34 -18.04 3.01
CA ASP A 123 7.32 -17.73 4.02
C ASP A 123 7.25 -18.71 5.21
N LYS A 124 7.77 -19.93 5.04
CA LYS A 124 7.83 -20.95 6.11
C LYS A 124 8.95 -20.71 7.12
N ILE A 125 9.89 -19.83 6.78
CA ILE A 125 10.97 -19.45 7.68
C ILE A 125 10.56 -18.11 8.28
N PRO A 126 10.29 -18.01 9.59
CA PRO A 126 9.86 -16.77 10.21
C PRO A 126 11.03 -15.79 10.33
N VAL A 127 11.45 -15.25 9.21
CA VAL A 127 12.50 -14.23 9.11
C VAL A 127 11.86 -12.94 8.64
N GLU A 128 12.03 -11.90 9.41
CA GLU A 128 11.67 -10.55 9.01
C GLU A 128 12.86 -9.86 8.33
N LEU A 129 12.56 -8.96 7.40
CA LEU A 129 13.56 -8.12 6.77
C LEU A 129 14.32 -7.31 7.82
N SER A 130 15.64 -7.40 7.82
CA SER A 130 16.48 -6.66 8.77
C SER A 130 16.16 -5.16 8.76
N SER A 131 16.05 -4.57 9.95
CA SER A 131 15.84 -3.12 10.11
C SER A 131 16.99 -2.26 9.58
N SER A 132 18.15 -2.88 9.32
CA SER A 132 19.30 -2.19 8.68
C SER A 132 19.16 -2.04 7.17
N ILE A 133 18.20 -2.71 6.54
CA ILE A 133 17.92 -2.62 5.11
C ILE A 133 16.74 -1.67 4.93
N ALA A 134 16.98 -0.51 4.32
CA ALA A 134 15.92 0.44 4.04
C ALA A 134 14.99 -0.09 2.93
N THR A 135 13.70 0.22 3.04
CA THR A 135 12.70 -0.12 2.04
C THR A 135 12.41 1.05 1.11
N LEU A 136 11.86 0.77 -0.06
CA LEU A 136 11.43 1.78 -1.02
C LEU A 136 10.38 2.71 -0.41
N SER A 137 9.48 2.17 0.39
CA SER A 137 8.45 2.91 1.12
C SER A 137 9.05 3.82 2.20
N GLU A 138 10.10 3.39 2.92
CA GLU A 138 10.84 4.26 3.84
C GLU A 138 11.50 5.41 3.08
N HIS A 139 12.15 5.14 1.96
CA HIS A 139 12.71 6.20 1.12
C HIS A 139 11.64 7.16 0.58
N ALA A 140 10.48 6.66 0.17
CA ALA A 140 9.38 7.52 -0.28
C ALA A 140 8.88 8.43 0.84
N ARG A 141 8.65 7.88 2.03
CA ARG A 141 8.24 8.66 3.22
C ARG A 141 9.29 9.73 3.59
N ASP A 142 10.55 9.36 3.65
CA ASP A 142 11.64 10.26 3.99
C ASP A 142 11.82 11.40 2.96
N ASN A 143 11.36 11.18 1.72
CA ASN A 143 11.24 12.20 0.69
C ASN A 143 9.91 12.95 0.72
N GLY A 144 9.07 12.76 1.75
CA GLY A 144 7.86 13.54 2.01
C GLY A 144 6.63 13.10 1.22
N TYR A 145 6.57 11.85 0.77
CA TYR A 145 5.34 11.26 0.26
C TYR A 145 4.45 10.78 1.41
N ALA A 146 3.14 10.96 1.27
CA ALA A 146 2.17 10.21 2.04
C ALA A 146 2.14 8.78 1.49
N THR A 147 2.55 7.82 2.33
CA THR A 147 2.76 6.45 1.88
C THR A 147 1.60 5.56 2.31
N ALA A 148 1.06 4.79 1.39
CA ALA A 148 -0.01 3.85 1.67
C ALA A 148 0.23 2.50 1.00
N GLN A 149 -0.06 1.43 1.73
CA GLN A 149 -0.10 0.09 1.18
C GLN A 149 -1.51 -0.46 1.27
N LEU A 150 -2.02 -0.95 0.16
CA LEU A 150 -3.24 -1.70 0.07
C LEU A 150 -2.93 -3.14 -0.33
N MET A 151 -3.38 -4.08 0.48
CA MET A 151 -3.11 -5.49 0.27
C MET A 151 -4.39 -6.28 0.17
N GLY A 152 -4.55 -7.00 -0.94
CA GLY A 152 -5.62 -7.96 -1.15
C GLY A 152 -5.43 -9.25 -0.35
N PHE A 153 -4.24 -9.45 0.22
CA PHE A 153 -3.96 -10.59 1.06
C PHE A 153 -2.72 -10.37 1.95
N GLY A 154 -2.65 -11.08 3.08
CA GLY A 154 -1.76 -10.75 4.19
C GLY A 154 -0.27 -11.10 4.06
N ALA A 155 0.22 -11.57 2.90
CA ALA A 155 1.59 -12.08 2.79
C ALA A 155 2.66 -11.02 3.12
N GLY A 156 2.47 -9.78 2.71
CA GLY A 156 3.41 -8.71 3.02
C GLY A 156 3.34 -8.20 4.47
N LEU A 157 2.35 -8.65 5.26
CA LEU A 157 2.20 -8.21 6.65
C LEU A 157 3.24 -8.85 7.59
N TYR A 158 3.87 -9.91 7.16
CA TYR A 158 4.71 -10.75 8.04
C TYR A 158 6.20 -10.69 7.73
N ASP A 159 6.59 -9.99 6.69
CA ASP A 159 7.96 -10.02 6.18
C ASP A 159 8.81 -8.80 6.55
N GLY A 160 8.23 -7.83 7.26
CA GLY A 160 8.89 -6.58 7.60
C GLY A 160 8.96 -5.58 6.42
N CYS A 161 8.37 -5.90 5.26
CA CYS A 161 8.32 -5.01 4.10
C CYS A 161 7.27 -3.90 4.22
N MET A 162 6.54 -3.86 5.33
CA MET A 162 5.52 -2.81 5.58
C MET A 162 6.10 -1.55 6.23
N ARG A 163 7.36 -1.54 6.55
CA ARG A 163 8.01 -0.37 7.12
C ARG A 163 7.99 0.77 6.12
N GLY A 164 7.74 1.98 6.61
CA GLY A 164 7.70 3.16 5.76
C GLY A 164 6.32 3.51 5.22
N TYR A 165 5.30 2.66 5.41
CA TYR A 165 3.93 3.02 5.08
C TYR A 165 3.24 3.71 6.26
N ASP A 166 2.75 4.94 6.02
CA ASP A 166 1.96 5.69 7.00
C ASP A 166 0.56 5.09 7.18
N ARG A 167 0.04 4.47 6.11
CA ARG A 167 -1.27 3.83 6.12
C ARG A 167 -1.20 2.43 5.55
N LEU A 168 -1.68 1.46 6.34
CA LEU A 168 -1.88 0.09 5.91
C LEU A 168 -3.38 -0.16 5.76
N ILE A 169 -3.81 -0.50 4.56
CA ILE A 169 -5.19 -0.86 4.26
C ILE A 169 -5.21 -2.35 4.00
N ALA A 170 -5.45 -3.12 5.05
CA ALA A 170 -5.67 -4.55 4.92
C ALA A 170 -7.06 -4.77 4.32
N ALA A 171 -7.11 -5.20 3.06
CA ALA A 171 -8.31 -5.77 2.51
C ALA A 171 -8.39 -7.23 2.93
N MET A 172 -9.61 -7.74 3.09
CA MET A 172 -9.78 -9.16 3.41
C MET A 172 -9.21 -10.00 2.27
N TYR A 173 -8.70 -11.17 2.61
CA TYR A 173 -8.10 -12.20 1.75
C TYR A 173 -8.79 -12.47 0.40
N ARG A 174 -10.02 -11.99 0.22
CA ARG A 174 -10.87 -12.23 -0.95
C ARG A 174 -11.45 -10.95 -1.52
N SER A 175 -10.95 -9.79 -1.13
CA SER A 175 -11.45 -8.54 -1.70
C SER A 175 -10.98 -8.41 -3.13
N PRO A 176 -11.90 -8.27 -4.09
CA PRO A 176 -11.54 -8.08 -5.49
C PRO A 176 -10.85 -6.72 -5.72
N ALA A 177 -10.08 -6.63 -6.81
CA ALA A 177 -9.30 -5.43 -7.12
C ALA A 177 -10.14 -4.16 -7.24
N TYR A 178 -11.41 -4.26 -7.64
CA TYR A 178 -12.28 -3.08 -7.74
C TYR A 178 -12.56 -2.44 -6.37
N GLU A 179 -12.73 -3.24 -5.30
CA GLU A 179 -12.86 -2.71 -3.93
C GLU A 179 -11.58 -2.02 -3.47
N GLY A 180 -10.43 -2.62 -3.80
CA GLY A 180 -9.13 -2.03 -3.55
C GLY A 180 -8.95 -0.70 -4.27
N THR A 181 -9.35 -0.63 -5.53
CA THR A 181 -9.32 0.59 -6.33
C THR A 181 -10.20 1.69 -5.71
N GLU A 182 -11.42 1.34 -5.27
CA GLU A 182 -12.30 2.30 -4.59
C GLU A 182 -11.69 2.84 -3.30
N ARG A 183 -11.01 2.01 -2.52
CA ARG A 183 -10.31 2.42 -1.30
C ARG A 183 -9.13 3.34 -1.59
N ILE A 184 -8.40 3.12 -2.68
CA ILE A 184 -7.32 4.01 -3.15
C ILE A 184 -7.90 5.35 -3.54
N ILE A 185 -8.99 5.40 -4.31
CA ILE A 185 -9.65 6.64 -4.71
C ILE A 185 -10.08 7.42 -3.48
N ARG A 186 -10.75 6.79 -2.51
CA ARG A 186 -11.13 7.43 -1.25
C ARG A 186 -9.94 7.94 -0.44
N HIS A 187 -8.81 7.22 -0.48
CA HIS A 187 -7.58 7.67 0.17
C HIS A 187 -7.04 8.95 -0.47
N LEU A 188 -6.99 8.98 -1.81
CA LEU A 188 -6.54 10.15 -2.57
C LEU A 188 -7.47 11.35 -2.37
N ASP A 189 -8.79 11.14 -2.40
CA ASP A 189 -9.80 12.18 -2.16
C ASP A 189 -9.72 12.73 -0.73
N GLY A 190 -9.35 11.89 0.24
CA GLY A 190 -9.18 12.30 1.64
C GLY A 190 -7.93 13.15 1.90
N MET A 191 -6.93 13.11 1.02
CA MET A 191 -5.67 13.85 1.14
C MET A 191 -5.22 14.44 -0.21
N PRO A 192 -6.04 15.30 -0.85
CA PRO A 192 -5.78 15.79 -2.21
C PRO A 192 -4.55 16.69 -2.29
N ASP A 193 -4.11 17.27 -1.19
CA ASP A 193 -2.97 18.18 -1.11
C ASP A 193 -1.65 17.48 -0.76
N ALA A 194 -1.62 16.15 -0.73
CA ALA A 194 -0.40 15.38 -0.51
C ALA A 194 0.15 14.82 -1.82
N ASP A 195 1.47 14.57 -1.86
CA ASP A 195 2.08 13.73 -2.89
C ASP A 195 2.08 12.29 -2.38
N HIS A 196 1.57 11.34 -3.17
CA HIS A 196 1.30 9.98 -2.73
C HIS A 196 2.26 8.96 -3.33
N PHE A 197 2.71 8.03 -2.48
CA PHE A 197 3.33 6.77 -2.87
C PHE A 197 2.44 5.62 -2.42
N ILE A 198 1.86 4.90 -3.37
CA ILE A 198 0.88 3.84 -3.08
C ILE A 198 1.39 2.53 -3.66
N TYR A 199 1.34 1.48 -2.85
CA TYR A 199 1.55 0.10 -3.28
C TYR A 199 0.24 -0.67 -3.15
N PHE A 200 -0.25 -1.17 -4.28
CA PHE A 200 -1.46 -1.97 -4.37
C PHE A 200 -1.13 -3.39 -4.81
N HIS A 201 -1.36 -4.33 -3.92
CA HIS A 201 -1.18 -5.75 -4.17
C HIS A 201 -2.55 -6.43 -4.28
N THR A 202 -2.87 -6.97 -5.45
CA THR A 202 -4.11 -7.71 -5.69
C THR A 202 -3.83 -9.17 -6.00
N ALA A 203 -4.69 -10.05 -5.48
CA ALA A 203 -4.62 -11.50 -5.69
C ALA A 203 -5.69 -12.01 -6.69
N ASP A 204 -6.29 -11.14 -7.49
CA ASP A 204 -7.39 -11.51 -8.41
C ASP A 204 -7.00 -12.59 -9.40
N ALA A 205 -5.76 -12.62 -9.87
CA ALA A 205 -5.25 -13.65 -10.77
C ALA A 205 -4.73 -14.90 -10.03
N HIS A 206 -4.75 -14.93 -8.70
CA HIS A 206 -4.24 -16.06 -7.95
C HIS A 206 -5.16 -17.29 -8.09
N PRO A 207 -4.64 -18.50 -8.38
CA PRO A 207 -5.45 -19.68 -8.69
C PRO A 207 -6.47 -20.07 -7.64
N TRP A 208 -6.26 -19.75 -6.39
CA TRP A 208 -7.18 -20.08 -5.29
C TRP A 208 -8.36 -19.10 -5.16
N THR A 209 -8.30 -17.93 -5.81
CA THR A 209 -9.40 -16.95 -5.82
C THR A 209 -10.39 -17.22 -6.97
N ALA A 210 -9.93 -17.82 -8.06
CA ALA A 210 -10.74 -18.08 -9.23
C ALA A 210 -12.08 -18.83 -8.97
N PRO A 211 -12.15 -19.89 -8.12
CA PRO A 211 -13.42 -20.56 -7.85
C PRO A 211 -14.46 -19.72 -7.11
N LEU A 212 -14.03 -18.66 -6.41
CA LEU A 212 -14.91 -17.82 -5.62
C LEU A 212 -15.62 -16.77 -6.47
N PHE A 213 -14.92 -16.20 -7.45
CA PHE A 213 -15.51 -15.27 -8.39
C PHE A 213 -16.49 -15.96 -9.36
N GLN A 214 -16.28 -17.24 -9.68
CA GLN A 214 -17.20 -18.03 -10.51
C GLN A 214 -18.53 -18.32 -9.83
N GLN A 215 -18.59 -18.32 -8.49
CA GLN A 215 -19.83 -18.54 -7.76
C GLN A 215 -20.69 -17.27 -7.65
N GLU A 216 -20.10 -16.08 -7.66
CA GLU A 216 -20.82 -14.81 -7.56
C GLU A 216 -21.42 -14.34 -8.92
N THR A 217 -20.87 -14.79 -10.04
CA THR A 217 -21.37 -14.46 -11.39
C THR A 217 -22.45 -15.42 -11.92
N ALA A 218 -22.82 -16.43 -11.16
CA ALA A 218 -23.83 -17.42 -11.53
C ALA A 218 -25.24 -17.13 -10.96
N VAL A 219 -25.54 -15.85 -10.64
CA VAL A 219 -26.87 -15.38 -10.21
C VAL A 219 -27.54 -14.56 -11.30
#